data_92b06ca3b6f9a9aa7124d4ffe4161907
#
_entry.id   92b06ca3b6f9a9aa7124d4ffe4161907
#
_cell.length_a   1.000
_cell.length_b   1.000
_cell.length_c   1.000
_cell.angle_alpha   90.00
_cell.angle_beta   90.00
_cell.angle_gamma   90.00
#
_symmetry.space_group_name_H-M   'P 1'
#
loop_
_entity.id
_entity.type
_entity.pdbx_description
1 polymer ?
#
loop_
_entity_poly.entity_id
_entity_poly.type
_entity_poly.pdbx_seq_one_letter_code
_entity_poly.pdbx_strand_id
1 'polypeptide(L)'
;MNSYDVIVLGIGGMGSAAVYHLARRGRKVLGLERFSLAHDQGSSHGVNRIIRLAYAEDPSYVPLARRSYELWRELENRVGERLLFITGGLDIGPRNGAIFPGSLLSCEKHHLPHEVLTAREVARRYPGIRLPDELLTVYQADGGFVLSERGILAHVAAAQDLGAEVHACERVIEWAPEGRGVVVRTERGQYRGDRLIITAGAWVGDAVPALARMAVPERQVLIWTQPLRPEYFALGAFPIFNMEAEEGRLYGFPVYGVPGFKFGRFHHREEKSHPDQMNRGFDAEDERLLRPGIQRYFPDANGPTLALKTCIFTLAPDEHFIIDRHSQFEQVSIASPCSGHGFKFSPVVGEIMADFALEGGCSRWDLSLFRLGRFG
;
A
#
# COMPACT_ATOMS: atom_id res chain seq x y z
N MET A 1 2.53 35.35 5.59
CA MET A 1 2.86 33.98 5.16
C MET A 1 2.38 33.03 6.25
N ASN A 2 1.56 32.04 5.89
CA ASN A 2 1.03 31.09 6.88
C ASN A 2 2.14 30.17 7.38
N SER A 3 2.21 29.98 8.70
CA SER A 3 3.17 29.10 9.36
C SER A 3 2.47 27.89 9.98
N TYR A 4 3.09 26.73 9.90
CA TYR A 4 2.62 25.44 10.40
C TYR A 4 3.72 24.75 11.22
N ASP A 5 3.30 23.89 12.17
CA ASP A 5 4.27 23.04 12.87
C ASP A 5 4.84 21.99 11.90
N VAL A 6 3.97 21.41 11.05
CA VAL A 6 4.38 20.39 10.07
C VAL A 6 3.66 20.59 8.74
N ILE A 7 4.43 20.50 7.65
CA ILE A 7 3.88 20.38 6.29
C ILE A 7 4.06 18.94 5.81
N VAL A 8 3.00 18.36 5.22
CA VAL A 8 3.02 17.03 4.63
C VAL A 8 2.84 17.14 3.12
N LEU A 9 3.82 16.67 2.35
CA LEU A 9 3.84 16.69 0.89
C LEU A 9 3.37 15.35 0.35
N GLY A 10 2.22 15.34 -0.36
CA GLY A 10 1.56 14.16 -0.91
C GLY A 10 0.57 13.54 0.09
N ILE A 11 -0.74 13.62 -0.21
CA ILE A 11 -1.83 13.17 0.66
C ILE A 11 -2.46 11.87 0.09
N GLY A 12 -1.58 10.94 -0.29
CA GLY A 12 -1.94 9.55 -0.59
C GLY A 12 -2.15 8.72 0.69
N GLY A 13 -1.97 7.40 0.60
CA GLY A 13 -2.14 6.50 1.73
C GLY A 13 -1.34 6.93 2.97
N MET A 14 -0.05 7.24 2.81
CA MET A 14 0.84 7.57 3.93
C MET A 14 0.63 8.98 4.47
N GLY A 15 0.52 9.96 3.55
CA GLY A 15 0.39 11.36 3.95
C GLY A 15 -0.93 11.69 4.61
N SER A 16 -2.04 11.10 4.16
CA SER A 16 -3.34 11.26 4.82
C SER A 16 -3.31 10.78 6.28
N ALA A 17 -2.68 9.63 6.53
CA ALA A 17 -2.50 9.10 7.87
C ALA A 17 -1.53 9.98 8.71
N ALA A 18 -0.44 10.49 8.12
CA ALA A 18 0.51 11.37 8.81
C ALA A 18 -0.18 12.68 9.26
N VAL A 19 -0.97 13.31 8.38
CA VAL A 19 -1.76 14.50 8.73
C VAL A 19 -2.72 14.21 9.88
N TYR A 20 -3.41 13.07 9.85
CA TYR A 20 -4.31 12.66 10.93
C TYR A 20 -3.58 12.48 12.27
N HIS A 21 -2.47 11.74 12.30
CA HIS A 21 -1.74 11.50 13.53
C HIS A 21 -1.10 12.76 14.11
N LEU A 22 -0.68 13.70 13.29
CA LEU A 22 -0.18 15.01 13.72
C LEU A 22 -1.32 15.88 14.29
N ALA A 23 -2.44 15.98 13.57
CA ALA A 23 -3.61 16.72 14.04
C ALA A 23 -4.17 16.17 15.37
N ARG A 24 -4.21 14.82 15.50
CA ARG A 24 -4.58 14.13 16.74
C ARG A 24 -3.67 14.50 17.93
N ARG A 25 -2.41 14.90 17.65
CA ARG A 25 -1.45 15.38 18.66
C ARG A 25 -1.48 16.90 18.84
N GLY A 26 -2.50 17.58 18.34
CA GLY A 26 -2.73 19.01 18.49
C GLY A 26 -1.77 19.90 17.70
N ARG A 27 -1.18 19.38 16.61
CA ARG A 27 -0.26 20.16 15.77
C ARG A 27 -1.01 20.91 14.69
N LYS A 28 -0.52 22.11 14.36
CA LYS A 28 -0.99 22.88 13.20
C LYS A 28 -0.36 22.29 11.93
N VAL A 29 -1.16 21.59 11.13
CA VAL A 29 -0.68 20.80 10.00
C VAL A 29 -1.25 21.30 8.69
N LEU A 30 -0.40 21.37 7.65
CA LEU A 30 -0.79 21.58 6.26
C LEU A 30 -0.45 20.34 5.46
N GLY A 31 -1.47 19.73 4.82
CA GLY A 31 -1.31 18.72 3.80
C GLY A 31 -1.41 19.32 2.40
N LEU A 32 -0.45 18.99 1.52
CA LEU A 32 -0.43 19.46 0.13
C LEU A 32 -0.51 18.28 -0.83
N GLU A 33 -1.54 18.26 -1.70
CA GLU A 33 -1.76 17.22 -2.69
C GLU A 33 -1.83 17.83 -4.10
N ARG A 34 -1.05 17.25 -5.01
CA ARG A 34 -0.97 17.70 -6.41
C ARG A 34 -2.29 17.52 -7.17
N PHE A 35 -3.02 16.43 -6.87
CA PHE A 35 -4.25 16.05 -7.53
C PHE A 35 -5.46 16.20 -6.59
N SER A 36 -6.62 15.71 -7.01
CA SER A 36 -7.76 15.54 -6.10
C SER A 36 -7.43 14.51 -5.01
N LEU A 37 -8.10 14.59 -3.87
CA LEU A 37 -7.96 13.55 -2.84
C LEU A 37 -8.44 12.21 -3.37
N ALA A 38 -7.74 11.15 -2.96
CA ALA A 38 -8.01 9.77 -3.39
C ALA A 38 -8.02 9.57 -4.92
N HIS A 39 -7.20 10.33 -5.64
CA HIS A 39 -7.03 10.26 -7.10
C HIS A 39 -6.50 8.90 -7.58
N ASP A 40 -6.61 8.64 -8.88
CA ASP A 40 -6.13 7.42 -9.54
C ASP A 40 -4.78 7.56 -10.26
N GLN A 41 -4.07 8.66 -10.04
CA GLN A 41 -2.77 8.93 -10.67
C GLN A 41 -1.60 8.24 -9.95
N GLY A 42 -1.78 7.82 -8.70
CA GLY A 42 -0.73 7.22 -7.86
C GLY A 42 -0.91 5.70 -7.68
N SER A 43 -0.58 5.24 -6.46
CA SER A 43 -0.58 3.82 -6.07
C SER A 43 -1.78 3.41 -5.21
N SER A 44 -2.56 4.38 -4.70
CA SER A 44 -3.53 4.16 -3.62
C SER A 44 -4.99 4.19 -4.11
N HIS A 45 -5.27 3.50 -5.20
CA HIS A 45 -6.60 3.44 -5.82
C HIS A 45 -6.95 2.02 -6.30
N GLY A 46 -8.16 1.81 -6.84
CA GLY A 46 -8.65 0.54 -7.35
C GLY A 46 -9.38 -0.27 -6.28
N VAL A 47 -10.14 0.39 -5.44
CA VAL A 47 -11.09 -0.10 -4.44
C VAL A 47 -10.44 -0.62 -3.16
N ASN A 48 -9.52 -1.59 -3.24
CA ASN A 48 -9.00 -2.25 -2.04
C ASN A 48 -7.54 -2.70 -2.19
N ARG A 49 -6.91 -2.98 -1.03
CA ARG A 49 -5.55 -3.53 -0.92
C ARG A 49 -5.53 -4.64 0.14
N ILE A 50 -4.75 -5.69 -0.12
CA ILE A 50 -4.55 -6.79 0.83
C ILE A 50 -4.00 -6.26 2.16
N ILE A 51 -4.53 -6.80 3.26
CA ILE A 51 -3.94 -6.73 4.60
C ILE A 51 -3.79 -8.14 5.15
N ARG A 52 -2.64 -8.46 5.75
CA ARG A 52 -2.31 -9.78 6.30
C ARG A 52 -1.21 -9.66 7.36
N LEU A 53 -1.14 -10.62 8.27
CA LEU A 53 -0.08 -10.75 9.28
C LEU A 53 0.99 -11.75 8.87
N ALA A 54 0.63 -12.87 8.22
CA ALA A 54 1.59 -13.80 7.62
C ALA A 54 2.37 -13.09 6.51
N TYR A 55 3.53 -12.52 6.85
CA TYR A 55 4.25 -11.60 5.98
C TYR A 55 5.42 -12.29 5.30
N ALA A 56 5.29 -12.54 3.98
CA ALA A 56 6.25 -13.32 3.22
C ALA A 56 7.60 -12.61 3.02
N GLU A 57 7.58 -11.28 2.93
CA GLU A 57 8.74 -10.47 2.59
C GLU A 57 9.79 -10.44 3.70
N ASP A 58 9.37 -10.30 4.97
CA ASP A 58 10.23 -10.39 6.15
C ASP A 58 9.39 -10.41 7.45
N PRO A 59 9.73 -11.24 8.46
CA PRO A 59 9.02 -11.26 9.74
C PRO A 59 9.02 -9.95 10.52
N SER A 60 9.99 -9.03 10.30
CA SER A 60 10.04 -7.73 10.98
C SER A 60 8.86 -6.81 10.64
N TYR A 61 8.12 -7.09 9.56
CA TYR A 61 6.89 -6.38 9.25
C TYR A 61 5.70 -6.73 10.18
N VAL A 62 5.72 -7.89 10.82
CA VAL A 62 4.56 -8.39 11.60
C VAL A 62 4.15 -7.45 12.75
N PRO A 63 5.07 -6.89 13.57
CA PRO A 63 4.69 -5.93 14.61
C PRO A 63 4.00 -4.68 14.03
N LEU A 64 4.50 -4.14 12.92
CA LEU A 64 3.89 -3.00 12.24
C LEU A 64 2.54 -3.35 11.63
N ALA A 65 2.39 -4.55 11.06
CA ALA A 65 1.12 -5.03 10.54
C ALA A 65 0.07 -5.17 11.66
N ARG A 66 0.42 -5.73 12.82
CA ARG A 66 -0.47 -5.77 14.00
C ARG A 66 -0.94 -4.38 14.39
N ARG A 67 0.00 -3.42 14.54
CA ARG A 67 -0.36 -2.04 14.86
C ARG A 67 -1.26 -1.41 13.80
N SER A 68 -1.04 -1.72 12.53
CA SER A 68 -1.91 -1.26 11.44
C SER A 68 -3.35 -1.76 11.59
N TYR A 69 -3.57 -3.02 11.96
CA TYR A 69 -4.93 -3.53 12.22
C TYR A 69 -5.63 -2.73 13.34
N GLU A 70 -4.92 -2.47 14.44
CA GLU A 70 -5.46 -1.65 15.54
C GLU A 70 -5.85 -0.26 15.05
N LEU A 71 -4.94 0.41 14.35
CA LEU A 71 -5.16 1.77 13.86
C LEU A 71 -6.25 1.86 12.79
N TRP A 72 -6.40 0.84 11.91
CA TRP A 72 -7.54 0.78 11.00
C TRP A 72 -8.87 0.67 11.75
N ARG A 73 -8.95 -0.15 12.82
CA ARG A 73 -10.14 -0.26 13.67
C ARG A 73 -10.41 1.03 14.47
N GLU A 74 -9.35 1.69 14.97
CA GLU A 74 -9.50 3.00 15.62
C GLU A 74 -10.09 4.03 14.64
N LEU A 75 -9.60 4.05 13.39
CA LEU A 75 -10.12 4.96 12.36
C LEU A 75 -11.59 4.66 12.02
N GLU A 76 -11.95 3.38 11.81
CA GLU A 76 -13.35 2.96 11.58
C GLU A 76 -14.28 3.48 12.66
N ASN A 77 -13.89 3.30 13.93
CA ASN A 77 -14.67 3.79 15.08
C ASN A 77 -14.78 5.33 15.10
N ARG A 78 -13.72 6.02 14.69
CA ARG A 78 -13.69 7.48 14.63
C ARG A 78 -14.63 8.05 13.58
N VAL A 79 -14.66 7.44 12.39
CA VAL A 79 -15.42 7.96 11.24
C VAL A 79 -16.78 7.30 11.04
N GLY A 80 -17.08 6.21 11.79
CA GLY A 80 -18.33 5.47 11.66
C GLY A 80 -18.48 4.70 10.34
N GLU A 81 -17.35 4.36 9.68
CA GLU A 81 -17.34 3.65 8.39
C GLU A 81 -16.47 2.39 8.46
N ARG A 82 -16.95 1.30 7.87
CA ARG A 82 -16.16 0.06 7.74
C ARG A 82 -15.14 0.17 6.62
N LEU A 83 -13.86 0.09 6.95
CA LEU A 83 -12.73 0.20 6.02
C LEU A 83 -11.94 -1.11 5.88
N LEU A 84 -11.92 -1.93 6.93
CA LEU A 84 -11.19 -3.20 7.02
C LEU A 84 -12.16 -4.38 7.00
N PHE A 85 -11.97 -5.27 6.03
CA PHE A 85 -12.76 -6.49 5.82
C PHE A 85 -11.89 -7.72 6.00
N ILE A 86 -12.24 -8.57 6.95
CA ILE A 86 -11.59 -9.86 7.18
C ILE A 86 -12.30 -10.90 6.31
N THR A 87 -11.53 -11.63 5.51
CA THR A 87 -12.01 -12.64 4.56
C THR A 87 -11.28 -13.97 4.68
N GLY A 88 -10.25 -14.03 5.55
CA GLY A 88 -9.19 -14.98 5.45
C GLY A 88 -8.17 -14.61 4.36
N GLY A 89 -6.97 -15.16 4.46
CA GLY A 89 -5.90 -14.93 3.50
C GLY A 89 -5.16 -16.23 3.19
N LEU A 90 -4.78 -16.37 1.92
CA LEU A 90 -4.00 -17.49 1.41
C LEU A 90 -2.66 -16.98 0.88
N ASP A 91 -1.56 -17.37 1.49
CA ASP A 91 -0.22 -17.18 0.95
C ASP A 91 0.23 -18.52 0.34
N ILE A 92 0.26 -18.57 -0.99
CA ILE A 92 0.39 -19.79 -1.79
C ILE A 92 1.75 -19.79 -2.49
N GLY A 93 2.43 -20.92 -2.50
CA GLY A 93 3.68 -21.06 -3.25
C GLY A 93 4.30 -22.45 -3.14
N PRO A 94 5.34 -22.72 -3.92
CA PRO A 94 6.11 -23.95 -3.78
C PRO A 94 6.90 -23.95 -2.46
N ARG A 95 7.21 -25.14 -1.96
CA ARG A 95 7.93 -25.33 -0.70
C ARG A 95 9.27 -24.58 -0.62
N ASN A 96 9.93 -24.43 -1.74
CA ASN A 96 11.24 -23.77 -1.91
C ASN A 96 11.14 -22.37 -2.57
N GLY A 97 9.94 -21.80 -2.63
CA GLY A 97 9.71 -20.44 -3.13
C GLY A 97 9.93 -19.37 -2.07
N ALA A 98 9.43 -18.17 -2.33
CA ALA A 98 9.50 -17.03 -1.41
C ALA A 98 8.21 -16.87 -0.57
N ILE A 99 7.04 -17.03 -1.19
CA ILE A 99 5.77 -16.66 -0.53
C ILE A 99 5.37 -17.64 0.56
N PHE A 100 5.28 -18.95 0.25
CA PHE A 100 4.88 -19.95 1.23
C PHE A 100 5.85 -20.03 2.41
N PRO A 101 7.17 -20.25 2.22
CA PRO A 101 8.09 -20.38 3.35
C PRO A 101 8.28 -19.08 4.12
N GLY A 102 8.28 -17.91 3.47
CA GLY A 102 8.38 -16.61 4.14
C GLY A 102 7.17 -16.32 5.03
N SER A 103 5.95 -16.60 4.53
CA SER A 103 4.73 -16.47 5.32
C SER A 103 4.71 -17.43 6.51
N LEU A 104 5.13 -18.70 6.31
CA LEU A 104 5.22 -19.70 7.37
C LEU A 104 6.22 -19.26 8.45
N LEU A 105 7.42 -18.80 8.05
CA LEU A 105 8.44 -18.28 8.97
C LEU A 105 7.91 -17.13 9.82
N SER A 106 7.17 -16.20 9.22
CA SER A 106 6.55 -15.09 9.94
C SER A 106 5.51 -15.57 10.94
N CYS A 107 4.71 -16.57 10.58
CA CYS A 107 3.74 -17.17 11.48
C CYS A 107 4.40 -17.85 12.66
N GLU A 108 5.42 -18.66 12.43
CA GLU A 108 6.17 -19.38 13.47
C GLU A 108 6.88 -18.41 14.42
N LYS A 109 7.65 -17.43 13.86
CA LYS A 109 8.44 -16.47 14.64
C LYS A 109 7.56 -15.57 15.52
N HIS A 110 6.38 -15.22 15.06
CA HIS A 110 5.48 -14.33 15.80
C HIS A 110 4.27 -15.04 16.43
N HIS A 111 4.27 -16.39 16.45
CA HIS A 111 3.21 -17.20 17.01
C HIS A 111 1.82 -16.81 16.50
N LEU A 112 1.71 -16.60 15.16
CA LEU A 112 0.44 -16.27 14.53
C LEU A 112 -0.38 -17.54 14.33
N PRO A 113 -1.68 -17.56 14.66
CA PRO A 113 -2.57 -18.66 14.30
C PRO A 113 -2.60 -18.84 12.78
N HIS A 114 -2.33 -20.05 12.31
CA HIS A 114 -2.31 -20.38 10.89
C HIS A 114 -2.57 -21.87 10.65
N GLU A 115 -2.94 -22.20 9.43
CA GLU A 115 -3.05 -23.58 8.94
C GLU A 115 -2.16 -23.74 7.71
N VAL A 116 -1.51 -24.89 7.56
CA VAL A 116 -0.84 -25.26 6.31
C VAL A 116 -1.75 -26.20 5.55
N LEU A 117 -2.15 -25.80 4.34
CA LEU A 117 -3.09 -26.53 3.52
C LEU A 117 -2.42 -27.06 2.25
N THR A 118 -2.79 -28.28 1.86
CA THR A 118 -2.49 -28.85 0.55
C THR A 118 -3.44 -28.30 -0.53
N ALA A 119 -3.09 -28.47 -1.79
CA ALA A 119 -3.94 -28.09 -2.93
C ALA A 119 -5.36 -28.68 -2.84
N ARG A 120 -5.48 -29.94 -2.39
CA ARG A 120 -6.78 -30.64 -2.21
C ARG A 120 -7.62 -30.03 -1.09
N GLU A 121 -7.00 -29.64 0.01
CA GLU A 121 -7.69 -28.98 1.13
C GLU A 121 -8.17 -27.59 0.75
N VAL A 122 -7.35 -26.82 0.00
CA VAL A 122 -7.76 -25.53 -0.56
C VAL A 122 -8.95 -25.69 -1.50
N ALA A 123 -8.90 -26.64 -2.45
CA ALA A 123 -10.00 -26.87 -3.40
C ALA A 123 -11.31 -27.30 -2.71
N ARG A 124 -11.22 -28.08 -1.63
CA ARG A 124 -12.39 -28.47 -0.83
C ARG A 124 -13.00 -27.27 -0.08
N ARG A 125 -12.16 -26.38 0.47
CA ARG A 125 -12.59 -25.22 1.26
C ARG A 125 -13.04 -24.06 0.37
N TYR A 126 -12.39 -23.88 -0.77
CA TYR A 126 -12.61 -22.80 -1.74
C TYR A 126 -12.76 -23.37 -3.16
N PRO A 127 -13.95 -23.80 -3.56
CA PRO A 127 -14.17 -24.51 -4.82
C PRO A 127 -13.77 -23.72 -6.09
N GLY A 128 -13.67 -22.39 -6.00
CA GLY A 128 -13.22 -21.53 -7.08
C GLY A 128 -11.71 -21.53 -7.30
N ILE A 129 -10.92 -22.22 -6.47
CA ILE A 129 -9.45 -22.26 -6.53
C ILE A 129 -8.98 -23.66 -6.97
N ARG A 130 -8.12 -23.70 -7.97
CA ARG A 130 -7.48 -24.95 -8.45
C ARG A 130 -5.97 -24.80 -8.42
N LEU A 131 -5.34 -25.54 -7.52
CA LEU A 131 -3.88 -25.52 -7.37
C LEU A 131 -3.26 -26.84 -7.82
N PRO A 132 -2.05 -26.82 -8.45
CA PRO A 132 -1.22 -27.99 -8.63
C PRO A 132 -0.80 -28.58 -7.26
N ASP A 133 -0.59 -29.90 -7.20
CA ASP A 133 -0.30 -30.62 -5.94
C ASP A 133 1.04 -30.20 -5.27
N GLU A 134 1.96 -29.61 -6.02
CA GLU A 134 3.24 -29.07 -5.54
C GLU A 134 3.13 -27.74 -4.77
N LEU A 135 2.02 -27.02 -4.89
CA LEU A 135 1.80 -25.76 -4.17
C LEU A 135 1.21 -26.02 -2.78
N LEU A 136 1.80 -25.35 -1.81
CA LEU A 136 1.34 -25.31 -0.44
C LEU A 136 0.79 -23.93 -0.10
N THR A 137 -0.05 -23.88 0.92
CA THR A 137 -0.73 -22.65 1.31
C THR A 137 -0.62 -22.44 2.82
N VAL A 138 -0.19 -21.25 3.22
CA VAL A 138 -0.42 -20.76 4.58
C VAL A 138 -1.76 -20.04 4.58
N TYR A 139 -2.73 -20.58 5.30
CA TYR A 139 -4.00 -19.91 5.56
C TYR A 139 -3.94 -19.16 6.89
N GLN A 140 -4.40 -17.91 6.87
CA GLN A 140 -4.54 -17.10 8.07
C GLN A 140 -5.94 -16.48 8.12
N ALA A 141 -6.66 -16.72 9.21
CA ALA A 141 -8.03 -16.21 9.40
C ALA A 141 -8.11 -14.68 9.43
N ASP A 142 -7.07 -14.01 9.93
CA ASP A 142 -6.99 -12.55 10.04
C ASP A 142 -6.70 -11.84 8.71
N GLY A 143 -6.39 -12.58 7.64
CA GLY A 143 -6.19 -12.02 6.31
C GLY A 143 -7.44 -11.31 5.79
N GLY A 144 -7.26 -10.29 4.95
CA GLY A 144 -8.38 -9.54 4.40
C GLY A 144 -7.94 -8.38 3.51
N PHE A 145 -8.77 -7.36 3.39
CA PHE A 145 -8.45 -6.16 2.63
C PHE A 145 -8.93 -4.89 3.31
N VAL A 146 -8.28 -3.78 2.94
CA VAL A 146 -8.67 -2.41 3.34
C VAL A 146 -9.09 -1.63 2.11
N LEU A 147 -10.08 -0.72 2.27
CA LEU A 147 -10.55 0.15 1.21
C LEU A 147 -9.57 1.31 1.01
N SER A 148 -8.94 1.40 -0.17
CA SER A 148 -7.85 2.33 -0.40
C SER A 148 -8.29 3.79 -0.46
N GLU A 149 -9.19 4.14 -1.35
CA GLU A 149 -9.67 5.51 -1.53
C GLU A 149 -10.47 5.98 -0.31
N ARG A 150 -11.31 5.09 0.25
CA ARG A 150 -12.10 5.40 1.45
C ARG A 150 -11.21 5.62 2.67
N GLY A 151 -10.15 4.82 2.82
CA GLY A 151 -9.17 4.97 3.91
C GLY A 151 -8.44 6.32 3.87
N ILE A 152 -8.06 6.79 2.68
CA ILE A 152 -7.47 8.12 2.50
C ILE A 152 -8.46 9.20 2.92
N LEU A 153 -9.70 9.15 2.40
CA LEU A 153 -10.73 10.14 2.70
C LEU A 153 -11.10 10.13 4.20
N ALA A 154 -11.15 8.97 4.82
CA ALA A 154 -11.41 8.83 6.26
C ALA A 154 -10.32 9.49 7.11
N HIS A 155 -9.04 9.26 6.79
CA HIS A 155 -7.94 9.93 7.48
C HIS A 155 -7.99 11.44 7.30
N VAL A 156 -8.24 11.93 6.07
CA VAL A 156 -8.33 13.37 5.80
C VAL A 156 -9.50 14.01 6.54
N ALA A 157 -10.69 13.41 6.48
CA ALA A 157 -11.86 13.93 7.19
C ALA A 157 -11.60 14.00 8.71
N ALA A 158 -11.08 12.91 9.28
CA ALA A 158 -10.75 12.87 10.71
C ALA A 158 -9.67 13.89 11.10
N ALA A 159 -8.72 14.19 10.20
CA ALA A 159 -7.69 15.21 10.42
C ALA A 159 -8.27 16.63 10.35
N GLN A 160 -9.14 16.90 9.37
CA GLN A 160 -9.82 18.20 9.23
C GLN A 160 -10.76 18.51 10.41
N ASP A 161 -11.47 17.50 10.93
CA ASP A 161 -12.25 17.62 12.15
C ASP A 161 -11.41 18.04 13.37
N LEU A 162 -10.11 17.76 13.34
CA LEU A 162 -9.12 18.13 14.34
C LEU A 162 -8.37 19.44 14.02
N GLY A 163 -8.78 20.15 12.95
CA GLY A 163 -8.25 21.45 12.56
C GLY A 163 -7.06 21.41 11.59
N ALA A 164 -6.72 20.25 10.98
CA ALA A 164 -5.72 20.21 9.94
C ALA A 164 -6.22 20.88 8.65
N GLU A 165 -5.34 21.60 7.97
CA GLU A 165 -5.59 22.13 6.65
C GLU A 165 -5.08 21.13 5.59
N VAL A 166 -5.90 20.83 4.57
CA VAL A 166 -5.52 19.97 3.46
C VAL A 166 -5.91 20.64 2.14
N HIS A 167 -4.92 20.92 1.32
CA HIS A 167 -5.10 21.53 0.02
C HIS A 167 -4.92 20.49 -1.08
N ALA A 168 -5.99 20.13 -1.75
CA ALA A 168 -5.99 19.32 -2.95
C ALA A 168 -5.83 20.19 -4.21
N CYS A 169 -5.38 19.57 -5.31
CA CYS A 169 -5.10 20.24 -6.58
C CYS A 169 -4.13 21.42 -6.40
N GLU A 170 -3.13 21.25 -5.52
CA GLU A 170 -2.10 22.24 -5.26
C GLU A 170 -0.72 21.60 -5.35
N ARG A 171 -0.08 21.77 -6.49
CA ARG A 171 1.24 21.18 -6.76
C ARG A 171 2.33 21.94 -6.03
N VAL A 172 3.14 21.21 -5.26
CA VAL A 172 4.42 21.71 -4.75
C VAL A 172 5.42 21.79 -5.90
N ILE A 173 6.01 22.97 -6.10
CA ILE A 173 7.04 23.23 -7.12
C ILE A 173 8.40 22.87 -6.57
N GLU A 174 8.68 23.36 -5.34
CA GLU A 174 9.95 23.13 -4.66
C GLU A 174 9.78 23.31 -3.15
N TRP A 175 10.73 22.76 -2.42
CA TRP A 175 10.91 23.05 -1.01
C TRP A 175 12.41 23.33 -0.73
N ALA A 176 12.68 24.10 0.30
CA ALA A 176 14.04 24.43 0.74
C ALA A 176 14.10 24.54 2.25
N PRO A 177 15.26 24.21 2.87
CA PRO A 177 15.51 24.53 4.27
C PRO A 177 15.56 26.04 4.48
N GLU A 178 14.95 26.52 5.57
CA GLU A 178 15.01 27.92 6.00
C GLU A 178 15.28 27.96 7.51
N GLY A 179 16.51 28.21 7.90
CA GLY A 179 16.96 28.15 9.29
C GLY A 179 16.74 26.76 9.87
N ARG A 180 15.90 26.64 10.93
CA ARG A 180 15.53 25.36 11.55
C ARG A 180 14.28 24.72 10.94
N GLY A 181 13.60 25.41 10.04
CA GLY A 181 12.38 24.98 9.38
C GLY A 181 12.57 24.78 7.89
N VAL A 182 11.46 24.87 7.17
CA VAL A 182 11.38 24.72 5.72
C VAL A 182 10.45 25.76 5.11
N VAL A 183 10.71 26.09 3.87
CA VAL A 183 9.79 26.82 2.99
C VAL A 183 9.34 25.87 1.88
N VAL A 184 8.04 25.83 1.62
CA VAL A 184 7.44 25.07 0.53
C VAL A 184 6.74 26.04 -0.42
N ARG A 185 7.12 26.02 -1.69
CA ARG A 185 6.52 26.84 -2.74
C ARG A 185 5.60 25.98 -3.62
N THR A 186 4.41 26.45 -3.79
CA THR A 186 3.39 25.82 -4.65
C THR A 186 3.00 26.73 -5.81
N GLU A 187 2.12 26.26 -6.68
CA GLU A 187 1.51 27.07 -7.74
C GLU A 187 0.61 28.20 -7.19
N ARG A 188 0.15 28.09 -5.92
CA ARG A 188 -0.79 29.04 -5.30
C ARG A 188 -0.15 29.96 -4.28
N GLY A 189 1.06 29.64 -3.81
CA GLY A 189 1.71 30.47 -2.79
C GLY A 189 2.92 29.83 -2.15
N GLN A 190 3.27 30.34 -0.98
CA GLN A 190 4.41 29.90 -0.21
C GLN A 190 4.02 29.69 1.25
N TYR A 191 4.47 28.59 1.84
CA TYR A 191 4.16 28.17 3.20
C TYR A 191 5.46 27.93 3.97
N ARG A 192 5.45 28.20 5.27
CA ARG A 192 6.53 27.88 6.20
C ARG A 192 6.11 26.78 7.15
N GLY A 193 7.03 25.86 7.45
CA GLY A 193 6.85 24.84 8.45
C GLY A 193 8.09 24.61 9.29
N ASP A 194 7.92 24.19 10.55
CA ASP A 194 9.06 23.79 11.37
C ASP A 194 9.61 22.44 10.90
N ARG A 195 8.74 21.58 10.34
CA ARG A 195 9.06 20.25 9.84
C ARG A 195 8.39 19.97 8.49
N LEU A 196 9.03 19.11 7.70
CA LEU A 196 8.47 18.60 6.44
C LEU A 196 8.46 17.08 6.45
N ILE A 197 7.30 16.50 6.10
CA ILE A 197 7.16 15.08 5.82
C ILE A 197 6.91 14.90 4.33
N ILE A 198 7.74 14.10 3.66
CA ILE A 198 7.64 13.82 2.23
C ILE A 198 7.06 12.41 2.05
N THR A 199 5.83 12.33 1.52
CA THR A 199 5.09 11.11 1.20
C THR A 199 4.57 11.14 -0.24
N ALA A 200 5.43 11.61 -1.15
CA ALA A 200 5.10 11.93 -2.55
C ALA A 200 4.89 10.70 -3.45
N GLY A 201 4.87 9.47 -2.88
CA GLY A 201 4.62 8.24 -3.64
C GLY A 201 5.56 8.10 -4.84
N ALA A 202 5.02 7.92 -6.03
CA ALA A 202 5.79 7.74 -7.25
C ALA A 202 6.63 8.98 -7.65
N TRP A 203 6.30 10.16 -7.13
CA TRP A 203 7.04 11.42 -7.35
C TRP A 203 8.08 11.71 -6.28
N VAL A 204 8.43 10.75 -5.44
CA VAL A 204 9.42 10.97 -4.37
C VAL A 204 10.80 11.34 -4.92
N GLY A 205 11.15 10.84 -6.12
CA GLY A 205 12.40 11.20 -6.81
C GLY A 205 12.47 12.66 -7.25
N ASP A 206 11.33 13.32 -7.51
CA ASP A 206 11.26 14.75 -7.82
C ASP A 206 11.44 15.58 -6.54
N ALA A 207 10.79 15.15 -5.46
CA ALA A 207 10.88 15.83 -4.17
C ALA A 207 12.23 15.65 -3.47
N VAL A 208 12.89 14.51 -3.69
CA VAL A 208 14.19 14.13 -3.11
C VAL A 208 15.03 13.47 -4.21
N PRO A 209 15.81 14.23 -5.00
CA PRO A 209 16.55 13.71 -6.15
C PRO A 209 17.48 12.53 -5.85
N ALA A 210 18.02 12.45 -4.63
CA ALA A 210 18.83 11.31 -4.19
C ALA A 210 18.08 9.98 -4.21
N LEU A 211 16.74 9.99 -4.16
CA LEU A 211 15.89 8.80 -4.19
C LEU A 211 15.43 8.39 -5.60
N ALA A 212 15.73 9.17 -6.63
CA ALA A 212 15.25 8.89 -8.00
C ALA A 212 15.66 7.50 -8.52
N ARG A 213 16.81 6.97 -8.06
CA ARG A 213 17.29 5.62 -8.41
C ARG A 213 16.93 4.55 -7.37
N MET A 214 16.42 4.94 -6.21
CA MET A 214 16.12 4.05 -5.09
C MET A 214 14.60 3.84 -4.92
N ALA A 215 13.79 4.63 -5.58
CA ALA A 215 12.32 4.55 -5.53
C ALA A 215 11.78 4.70 -6.95
N VAL A 216 11.84 3.59 -7.70
CA VAL A 216 11.59 3.58 -9.16
C VAL A 216 10.15 3.26 -9.46
N PRO A 217 9.40 4.16 -10.13
CA PRO A 217 8.02 3.89 -10.51
C PRO A 217 7.94 2.84 -11.64
N GLU A 218 7.08 1.84 -11.44
CA GLU A 218 6.80 0.76 -12.37
C GLU A 218 5.30 0.63 -12.60
N ARG A 219 4.90 0.54 -13.88
CA ARG A 219 3.51 0.39 -14.30
C ARG A 219 2.97 -0.98 -13.92
N GLN A 220 1.78 -1.01 -13.34
CA GLN A 220 1.02 -2.21 -13.02
C GLN A 220 -0.37 -2.15 -13.66
N VAL A 221 -0.98 -3.30 -13.92
CA VAL A 221 -2.37 -3.38 -14.38
C VAL A 221 -3.17 -4.35 -13.51
N LEU A 222 -4.37 -3.92 -13.17
CA LEU A 222 -5.40 -4.69 -12.47
C LEU A 222 -6.50 -5.05 -13.45
N ILE A 223 -7.02 -6.27 -13.36
CA ILE A 223 -8.16 -6.73 -14.12
C ILE A 223 -9.32 -7.10 -13.20
N TRP A 224 -10.54 -6.85 -13.64
CA TRP A 224 -11.78 -7.41 -13.08
C TRP A 224 -12.45 -8.25 -14.15
N THR A 225 -12.68 -9.52 -13.85
CA THR A 225 -13.38 -10.45 -14.74
C THR A 225 -14.73 -10.83 -14.14
N GLN A 226 -15.71 -11.06 -15.01
CA GLN A 226 -17.02 -11.57 -14.58
C GLN A 226 -16.87 -13.03 -14.14
N PRO A 227 -17.17 -13.38 -12.88
CA PRO A 227 -17.18 -14.78 -12.48
C PRO A 227 -18.28 -15.56 -13.22
N LEU A 228 -17.92 -16.75 -13.71
CA LEU A 228 -18.89 -17.73 -14.28
C LEU A 228 -19.68 -18.43 -13.17
N ARG A 229 -19.11 -18.50 -11.97
CA ARG A 229 -19.71 -19.04 -10.74
C ARG A 229 -19.58 -17.98 -9.64
N PRO A 230 -20.43 -16.92 -9.63
CA PRO A 230 -20.31 -15.78 -8.71
C PRO A 230 -20.32 -16.17 -7.23
N GLU A 231 -21.03 -17.24 -6.88
CA GLU A 231 -21.14 -17.77 -5.51
C GLU A 231 -19.77 -18.18 -4.93
N TYR A 232 -18.81 -18.60 -5.76
CA TYR A 232 -17.48 -19.01 -5.31
C TYR A 232 -16.56 -17.83 -4.98
N PHE A 233 -16.84 -16.65 -5.56
CA PHE A 233 -16.00 -15.46 -5.46
C PHE A 233 -16.64 -14.33 -4.65
N ALA A 234 -17.81 -14.59 -4.06
CA ALA A 234 -18.51 -13.61 -3.24
C ALA A 234 -17.74 -13.26 -1.96
N LEU A 235 -17.98 -12.06 -1.45
CA LEU A 235 -17.49 -11.67 -0.13
C LEU A 235 -18.05 -12.64 0.94
N GLY A 236 -17.14 -13.20 1.76
CA GLY A 236 -17.48 -14.24 2.74
C GLY A 236 -17.29 -15.67 2.24
N ALA A 237 -17.30 -15.91 0.92
CA ALA A 237 -17.03 -17.22 0.33
C ALA A 237 -15.59 -17.34 -0.21
N PHE A 238 -14.97 -16.24 -0.60
CA PHE A 238 -13.63 -16.21 -1.18
C PHE A 238 -12.68 -15.36 -0.33
N PRO A 239 -11.46 -15.84 -0.02
CA PRO A 239 -10.44 -15.09 0.72
C PRO A 239 -9.65 -14.16 -0.21
N ILE A 240 -8.82 -13.28 0.36
CA ILE A 240 -7.72 -12.69 -0.40
C ILE A 240 -6.63 -13.74 -0.62
N PHE A 241 -5.86 -13.58 -1.67
CA PHE A 241 -4.67 -14.41 -1.87
C PHE A 241 -3.46 -13.63 -2.40
N ASN A 242 -2.28 -14.16 -2.10
CA ASN A 242 -0.99 -13.79 -2.64
C ASN A 242 -0.30 -15.11 -3.00
N MET A 243 0.08 -15.27 -4.27
CA MET A 243 0.50 -16.55 -4.81
C MET A 243 1.76 -16.41 -5.66
N GLU A 244 2.73 -17.27 -5.42
CA GLU A 244 3.88 -17.50 -6.27
C GLU A 244 3.62 -18.72 -7.13
N ALA A 245 3.63 -18.54 -8.45
CA ALA A 245 3.30 -19.56 -9.43
C ALA A 245 4.19 -19.40 -10.68
N GLU A 246 4.04 -20.31 -11.62
CA GLU A 246 4.79 -20.29 -12.90
C GLU A 246 4.54 -18.99 -13.69
N GLU A 247 3.32 -18.46 -13.63
CA GLU A 247 2.91 -17.21 -14.28
C GLU A 247 3.43 -15.95 -13.56
N GLY A 248 4.14 -16.11 -12.46
CA GLY A 248 4.71 -15.05 -11.64
C GLY A 248 4.01 -14.90 -10.27
N ARG A 249 4.22 -13.75 -9.62
CA ARG A 249 3.56 -13.45 -8.34
C ARG A 249 2.19 -12.83 -8.60
N LEU A 250 1.15 -13.55 -8.23
CA LEU A 250 -0.26 -13.24 -8.48
C LEU A 250 -0.96 -12.84 -7.18
N TYR A 251 -1.99 -12.01 -7.26
CA TYR A 251 -2.80 -11.65 -6.11
C TYR A 251 -4.24 -11.33 -6.51
N GLY A 252 -5.17 -11.50 -5.58
CA GLY A 252 -6.56 -11.21 -5.88
C GLY A 252 -7.46 -11.14 -4.65
N PHE A 253 -8.73 -10.83 -4.92
CA PHE A 253 -9.70 -10.44 -3.92
C PHE A 253 -11.06 -11.08 -4.22
N PRO A 254 -11.92 -11.27 -3.20
CA PRO A 254 -13.34 -11.52 -3.45
C PRO A 254 -13.99 -10.37 -4.22
N VAL A 255 -15.13 -10.63 -4.81
CA VAL A 255 -15.95 -9.59 -5.45
C VAL A 255 -16.36 -8.55 -4.41
N TYR A 256 -15.98 -7.30 -4.65
CA TYR A 256 -16.30 -6.17 -3.79
C TYR A 256 -16.25 -4.85 -4.57
N GLY A 257 -17.27 -4.02 -4.44
CA GLY A 257 -17.37 -2.70 -5.08
C GLY A 257 -17.64 -2.80 -6.58
N VAL A 258 -16.66 -3.23 -7.36
CA VAL A 258 -16.86 -3.61 -8.78
C VAL A 258 -17.40 -5.04 -8.82
N PRO A 259 -18.45 -5.35 -9.62
CA PRO A 259 -19.08 -6.69 -9.67
C PRO A 259 -18.23 -7.71 -10.45
N GLY A 260 -16.94 -7.82 -10.13
CA GLY A 260 -15.97 -8.70 -10.79
C GLY A 260 -14.91 -9.24 -9.84
N PHE A 261 -14.35 -10.39 -10.20
CA PHE A 261 -13.19 -10.96 -9.55
C PHE A 261 -11.97 -10.10 -9.87
N LYS A 262 -11.39 -9.46 -8.86
CA LYS A 262 -10.23 -8.60 -9.00
C LYS A 262 -8.94 -9.40 -8.92
N PHE A 263 -8.08 -9.23 -9.91
CA PHE A 263 -6.83 -9.96 -10.06
C PHE A 263 -5.70 -9.03 -10.52
N GLY A 264 -4.47 -9.34 -10.11
CA GLY A 264 -3.26 -8.65 -10.55
C GLY A 264 -2.04 -9.56 -10.52
N ARG A 265 -1.01 -9.14 -11.24
CA ARG A 265 0.31 -9.74 -11.26
C ARG A 265 1.34 -8.70 -10.87
N PHE A 266 2.25 -9.04 -9.94
CA PHE A 266 3.42 -8.21 -9.63
C PHE A 266 4.34 -8.13 -10.84
N HIS A 267 5.01 -6.99 -11.03
CA HIS A 267 5.93 -6.74 -12.15
C HIS A 267 5.28 -7.05 -13.51
N HIS A 268 4.08 -6.52 -13.71
CA HIS A 268 3.19 -6.87 -14.82
C HIS A 268 3.90 -6.95 -16.19
N ARG A 269 4.59 -5.86 -16.61
CA ARG A 269 5.43 -5.77 -17.82
C ARG A 269 6.80 -5.16 -17.54
N GLU A 270 7.12 -4.90 -16.28
CA GLU A 270 8.37 -4.25 -15.82
C GLU A 270 8.63 -2.88 -16.49
N GLU A 271 7.57 -2.20 -16.90
CA GLU A 271 7.64 -0.89 -17.55
C GLU A 271 7.93 0.20 -16.52
N LYS A 272 9.18 0.64 -16.47
CA LYS A 272 9.67 1.70 -15.57
C LYS A 272 9.72 3.03 -16.31
N SER A 273 9.11 4.07 -15.77
CA SER A 273 9.14 5.42 -16.32
C SER A 273 8.81 6.46 -15.26
N HIS A 274 9.12 7.72 -15.57
CA HIS A 274 8.65 8.83 -14.74
C HIS A 274 7.11 8.80 -14.64
N PRO A 275 6.50 9.02 -13.47
CA PRO A 275 5.05 8.86 -13.29
C PRO A 275 4.21 9.81 -14.17
N ASP A 276 4.71 10.99 -14.54
CA ASP A 276 4.02 11.91 -15.46
C ASP A 276 4.08 11.44 -16.93
N GLN A 277 5.00 10.54 -17.28
CA GLN A 277 5.16 9.97 -18.63
C GLN A 277 4.61 8.55 -18.75
N MET A 278 4.17 7.97 -17.63
CA MET A 278 3.67 6.61 -17.59
C MET A 278 2.38 6.45 -18.36
N ASN A 279 2.32 5.42 -19.22
CA ASN A 279 1.09 5.07 -19.93
C ASN A 279 0.00 4.65 -18.92
N ARG A 280 -1.07 5.45 -18.86
CA ARG A 280 -2.25 5.20 -17.99
C ARG A 280 -3.33 4.38 -18.70
N GLY A 281 -3.22 4.20 -20.00
CA GLY A 281 -4.07 3.31 -20.76
C GLY A 281 -3.72 1.84 -20.54
N PHE A 282 -4.51 0.99 -21.13
CA PHE A 282 -4.28 -0.46 -21.18
C PHE A 282 -4.53 -0.96 -22.60
N ASP A 283 -3.92 -2.07 -22.96
CA ASP A 283 -4.02 -2.70 -24.28
C ASP A 283 -4.31 -4.21 -24.18
N ALA A 284 -4.46 -4.87 -25.32
CA ALA A 284 -4.76 -6.30 -25.37
C ALA A 284 -3.63 -7.17 -24.77
N GLU A 285 -2.39 -6.68 -24.79
CA GLU A 285 -1.25 -7.36 -24.19
C GLU A 285 -1.31 -7.38 -22.66
N ASP A 286 -1.82 -6.29 -22.04
CA ASP A 286 -2.04 -6.24 -20.60
C ASP A 286 -3.00 -7.35 -20.15
N GLU A 287 -4.10 -7.54 -20.89
CA GLU A 287 -5.04 -8.61 -20.60
C GLU A 287 -4.45 -9.99 -20.88
N ARG A 288 -3.73 -10.14 -21.99
CA ARG A 288 -3.10 -11.39 -22.39
C ARG A 288 -2.14 -11.94 -21.32
N LEU A 289 -1.45 -11.06 -20.59
CA LEU A 289 -0.53 -11.45 -19.53
C LEU A 289 -1.23 -11.85 -18.21
N LEU A 290 -2.44 -11.36 -17.98
CA LEU A 290 -3.18 -11.64 -16.74
C LEU A 290 -4.07 -12.90 -16.87
N ARG A 291 -4.56 -13.19 -18.07
CA ARG A 291 -5.52 -14.28 -18.32
C ARG A 291 -4.99 -15.70 -18.00
N PRO A 292 -3.74 -16.08 -18.30
CA PRO A 292 -3.23 -17.42 -17.99
C PRO A 292 -3.37 -17.79 -16.52
N GLY A 293 -3.03 -16.89 -15.59
CA GLY A 293 -3.17 -17.14 -14.16
C GLY A 293 -4.64 -17.31 -13.74
N ILE A 294 -5.55 -16.50 -14.29
CA ILE A 294 -6.98 -16.64 -14.01
C ILE A 294 -7.51 -17.97 -14.56
N GLN A 295 -7.19 -18.29 -15.82
CA GLN A 295 -7.64 -19.51 -16.47
C GLN A 295 -7.15 -20.76 -15.76
N ARG A 296 -5.92 -20.78 -15.30
CA ARG A 296 -5.29 -21.95 -14.68
C ARG A 296 -5.77 -22.16 -13.24
N TYR A 297 -5.77 -21.11 -12.44
CA TYR A 297 -6.00 -21.23 -10.99
C TYR A 297 -7.42 -20.85 -10.54
N PHE A 298 -8.12 -20.06 -11.35
CA PHE A 298 -9.47 -19.55 -11.05
C PHE A 298 -10.41 -19.68 -12.27
N PRO A 299 -10.54 -20.87 -12.90
CA PRO A 299 -11.26 -21.02 -14.17
C PRO A 299 -12.72 -20.57 -14.09
N ASP A 300 -13.37 -20.72 -12.93
CA ASP A 300 -14.74 -20.26 -12.71
C ASP A 300 -14.85 -18.72 -12.55
N ALA A 301 -13.73 -17.99 -12.53
CA ALA A 301 -13.68 -16.52 -12.62
C ALA A 301 -13.29 -16.01 -14.02
N ASN A 302 -12.98 -16.89 -14.98
CA ASN A 302 -12.45 -16.53 -16.29
C ASN A 302 -13.54 -16.15 -17.32
N GLY A 303 -14.53 -15.37 -16.92
CA GLY A 303 -15.52 -14.79 -17.83
C GLY A 303 -15.03 -13.50 -18.51
N PRO A 304 -15.90 -12.73 -19.16
CA PRO A 304 -15.53 -11.48 -19.83
C PRO A 304 -14.82 -10.48 -18.91
N THR A 305 -13.92 -9.69 -19.49
CA THR A 305 -13.31 -8.55 -18.79
C THR A 305 -14.35 -7.47 -18.55
N LEU A 306 -14.53 -7.08 -17.31
CA LEU A 306 -15.42 -5.99 -16.90
C LEU A 306 -14.66 -4.65 -16.82
N ALA A 307 -13.40 -4.67 -16.37
CA ALA A 307 -12.57 -3.48 -16.25
C ALA A 307 -11.08 -3.85 -16.22
N LEU A 308 -10.27 -2.92 -16.70
CA LEU A 308 -8.83 -2.87 -16.51
C LEU A 308 -8.49 -1.51 -15.87
N LYS A 309 -7.49 -1.48 -15.01
CA LYS A 309 -7.03 -0.23 -14.39
C LYS A 309 -5.52 -0.24 -14.19
N THR A 310 -4.86 0.80 -14.65
CA THR A 310 -3.43 1.00 -14.46
C THR A 310 -3.16 1.48 -13.03
N CYS A 311 -2.11 0.96 -12.40
CA CYS A 311 -1.61 1.35 -11.10
C CYS A 311 -0.09 1.56 -11.17
N ILE A 312 0.52 2.12 -10.13
CA ILE A 312 1.97 2.28 -10.03
C ILE A 312 2.47 1.58 -8.76
N PHE A 313 3.52 0.76 -8.91
CA PHE A 313 4.41 0.45 -7.79
C PHE A 313 5.57 1.45 -7.82
N THR A 314 6.14 1.74 -6.67
CA THR A 314 7.38 2.50 -6.54
C THR A 314 8.35 1.58 -5.82
N LEU A 315 9.30 1.03 -6.57
CA LEU A 315 10.14 -0.08 -6.14
C LEU A 315 11.45 0.41 -5.55
N ALA A 316 11.78 -0.06 -4.35
CA ALA A 316 13.14 -0.02 -3.83
C ALA A 316 13.96 -1.19 -4.41
N PRO A 317 15.30 -1.11 -4.47
CA PRO A 317 16.14 -2.17 -5.03
C PRO A 317 15.99 -3.54 -4.36
N ASP A 318 15.68 -3.55 -3.07
CA ASP A 318 15.46 -4.72 -2.22
C ASP A 318 13.97 -4.96 -1.91
N GLU A 319 13.08 -4.21 -2.55
CA GLU A 319 11.63 -4.23 -2.34
C GLU A 319 11.16 -3.92 -0.91
N HIS A 320 12.05 -3.53 0.00
CA HIS A 320 11.68 -3.04 1.33
C HIS A 320 11.31 -1.56 1.33
N PHE A 321 10.66 -1.12 2.40
CA PHE A 321 10.24 0.27 2.56
C PHE A 321 11.42 1.23 2.72
N ILE A 322 11.20 2.50 2.40
CA ILE A 322 12.09 3.60 2.76
C ILE A 322 11.35 4.48 3.77
N ILE A 323 11.82 4.50 5.02
CA ILE A 323 11.30 5.34 6.10
C ILE A 323 12.49 5.87 6.87
N ASP A 324 12.84 7.14 6.64
CA ASP A 324 14.03 7.74 7.25
C ASP A 324 13.94 9.26 7.33
N ARG A 325 14.93 9.89 7.97
CA ARG A 325 15.18 11.33 7.83
C ARG A 325 15.94 11.60 6.54
N HIS A 326 15.80 12.81 6.06
CA HIS A 326 16.62 13.30 4.97
C HIS A 326 18.11 13.37 5.44
N SER A 327 19.04 12.90 4.60
CA SER A 327 20.46 12.78 4.98
C SER A 327 21.15 14.10 5.34
N GLN A 328 20.64 15.22 4.83
CA GLN A 328 21.22 16.56 5.01
C GLN A 328 20.37 17.49 5.91
N PHE A 329 19.08 17.21 6.04
CA PHE A 329 18.13 18.12 6.70
C PHE A 329 17.34 17.38 7.76
N GLU A 330 17.74 17.53 9.01
CA GLU A 330 17.11 16.82 10.16
C GLU A 330 15.64 17.15 10.36
N GLN A 331 15.19 18.33 9.90
CA GLN A 331 13.80 18.77 9.96
C GLN A 331 12.93 18.15 8.87
N VAL A 332 13.51 17.35 7.96
CA VAL A 332 12.80 16.69 6.86
C VAL A 332 12.83 15.18 7.05
N SER A 333 11.68 14.55 6.95
CA SER A 333 11.54 13.09 6.99
C SER A 333 10.80 12.56 5.75
N ILE A 334 11.11 11.33 5.37
CA ILE A 334 10.70 10.74 4.11
C ILE A 334 10.04 9.37 4.38
N ALA A 335 8.90 9.12 3.76
CA ALA A 335 8.32 7.80 3.72
C ALA A 335 7.91 7.42 2.28
N SER A 336 8.58 6.42 1.75
CA SER A 336 8.24 5.72 0.51
C SER A 336 8.09 4.22 0.78
N PRO A 337 7.07 3.83 1.60
CA PRO A 337 6.81 2.44 1.94
C PRO A 337 5.94 1.81 0.87
N CYS A 338 6.47 1.65 -0.34
CA CYS A 338 5.70 1.27 -1.52
C CYS A 338 5.98 -0.18 -1.93
N SER A 339 6.87 -0.44 -2.87
CA SER A 339 7.27 -1.77 -3.39
C SER A 339 6.11 -2.78 -3.56
N GLY A 340 4.92 -2.28 -3.95
CA GLY A 340 3.73 -3.08 -4.21
C GLY A 340 2.94 -3.56 -2.99
N HIS A 341 3.43 -3.39 -1.76
CA HIS A 341 2.78 -3.97 -0.57
C HIS A 341 2.57 -3.00 0.61
N GLY A 342 2.80 -1.69 0.43
CA GLY A 342 2.84 -0.71 1.54
C GLY A 342 1.49 -0.22 2.07
N PHE A 343 0.43 -0.14 1.26
CA PHE A 343 -0.80 0.59 1.62
C PHE A 343 -1.42 0.14 2.96
N LYS A 344 -1.43 -1.17 3.25
CA LYS A 344 -1.96 -1.70 4.52
C LYS A 344 -1.30 -1.10 5.76
N PHE A 345 -0.06 -0.61 5.64
CA PHE A 345 0.70 0.03 6.70
C PHE A 345 0.48 1.53 6.80
N SER A 346 -0.37 2.13 5.96
CA SER A 346 -0.54 3.59 5.96
C SER A 346 -0.80 4.18 7.34
N PRO A 347 -1.67 3.62 8.22
CA PRO A 347 -1.92 4.24 9.51
C PRO A 347 -0.70 4.14 10.46
N VAL A 348 0.03 3.01 10.50
CA VAL A 348 1.23 2.90 11.34
C VAL A 348 2.39 3.72 10.80
N VAL A 349 2.54 3.81 9.46
CA VAL A 349 3.55 4.69 8.85
C VAL A 349 3.22 6.15 9.16
N GLY A 350 1.95 6.55 9.09
CA GLY A 350 1.53 7.89 9.50
C GLY A 350 1.85 8.19 10.97
N GLU A 351 1.63 7.22 11.87
CA GLU A 351 2.01 7.31 13.30
C GLU A 351 3.53 7.47 13.46
N ILE A 352 4.33 6.66 12.74
CA ILE A 352 5.80 6.75 12.73
C ILE A 352 6.27 8.10 12.21
N MET A 353 5.69 8.62 11.12
CA MET A 353 6.09 9.91 10.56
C MET A 353 5.76 11.07 11.50
N ALA A 354 4.69 10.96 12.27
CA ALA A 354 4.39 11.93 13.32
C ALA A 354 5.46 11.88 14.45
N ASP A 355 5.94 10.69 14.86
CA ASP A 355 7.05 10.55 15.80
C ASP A 355 8.33 11.20 15.24
N PHE A 356 8.66 10.94 13.98
CA PHE A 356 9.82 11.55 13.31
C PHE A 356 9.77 13.09 13.32
N ALA A 357 8.62 13.66 13.03
CA ALA A 357 8.45 15.11 13.00
C ALA A 357 8.54 15.75 14.39
N LEU A 358 8.00 15.09 15.42
CA LEU A 358 7.85 15.68 16.76
C LEU A 358 8.99 15.31 17.70
N GLU A 359 9.52 14.09 17.60
CA GLU A 359 10.51 13.51 18.50
C GLU A 359 11.87 13.30 17.84
N GLY A 360 11.96 13.54 16.53
CA GLY A 360 13.16 13.36 15.74
C GLY A 360 13.49 11.89 15.43
N GLY A 361 12.58 10.96 15.67
CA GLY A 361 12.72 9.52 15.37
C GLY A 361 11.58 8.72 15.96
N CYS A 362 11.60 7.41 15.77
CA CYS A 362 10.64 6.49 16.36
C CYS A 362 11.40 5.39 17.10
N SER A 363 11.28 5.34 18.42
CA SER A 363 11.91 4.30 19.27
C SER A 363 11.03 3.09 19.52
N ARG A 364 9.74 3.18 19.19
CA ARG A 364 8.77 2.08 19.41
C ARG A 364 8.97 0.88 18.49
N TRP A 365 9.56 1.09 17.32
CA TRP A 365 9.72 0.09 16.27
C TRP A 365 11.15 -0.01 15.82
N ASP A 366 11.62 -1.22 15.57
CA ASP A 366 12.86 -1.42 14.82
C ASP A 366 12.60 -1.07 13.33
N LEU A 367 13.20 0.02 12.89
CA LEU A 367 13.11 0.52 11.52
C LEU A 367 14.41 0.29 10.74
N SER A 368 15.35 -0.49 11.25
CA SER A 368 16.67 -0.70 10.63
C SER A 368 16.56 -1.17 9.19
N LEU A 369 15.60 -2.09 8.92
CA LEU A 369 15.29 -2.61 7.58
C LEU A 369 14.83 -1.52 6.59
N PHE A 370 14.39 -0.34 7.07
CA PHE A 370 13.79 0.71 6.24
C PHE A 370 14.66 1.94 6.09
N ARG A 371 15.84 1.98 6.73
CA ARG A 371 16.76 3.12 6.69
C ARG A 371 17.46 3.22 5.34
N LEU A 372 17.73 4.47 4.91
CA LEU A 372 18.47 4.75 3.68
C LEU A 372 19.90 4.23 3.72
N GLY A 373 20.53 4.25 4.89
CA GLY A 373 21.91 3.77 5.07
C GLY A 373 22.13 2.30 4.71
N ARG A 374 21.07 1.49 4.51
CA ARG A 374 21.20 0.10 4.04
C ARG A 374 21.63 -0.04 2.57
N PHE A 375 21.59 1.06 1.83
CA PHE A 375 22.01 1.08 0.41
C PHE A 375 23.46 1.54 0.22
N GLY A 376 24.22 1.80 1.29
CA GLY A 376 25.60 2.25 1.28
C GLY A 376 25.78 3.75 1.43
#